data_76bde522404f7e24de5d9ca2ba7a46e0
#
_entry.id   76bde522404f7e24de5d9ca2ba7a46e0
#
_cell.length_a   1.000
_cell.length_b   1.000
_cell.length_c   1.000
_cell.angle_alpha   90.00
_cell.angle_beta   90.00
_cell.angle_gamma   90.00
#
_symmetry.space_group_name_H-M   'P 1'
#
loop_
_entity.id
_entity.type
_entity.pdbx_description
1 polymer ?
#
loop_
_entity_poly.entity_id
_entity_poly.type
_entity_poly.pdbx_seq_one_letter_code
_entity_poly.pdbx_strand_id
1 'polypeptide(L)'
;MASQDWELLIWQRANTLLRQAERIQRNFVQIAVSSQYRVSHGRSSSWEPPINVIETDEVLWVIAAIPGVRRDSIQVRLTDNYLTILGERPLPACCTEGQLKVWEIPLGRFERHFGPLGSEYSLGVEKTSVEDGLLVIELRKNL
;
A
#
# COMPACT_ATOMS: atom_id res chain seq x y z
N MET A 1 15.71 -1.73 34.60
CA MET A 1 15.19 -0.76 33.63
C MET A 1 15.38 -1.19 32.18
N ALA A 2 16.41 -1.88 31.81
CA ALA A 2 16.60 -2.34 30.41
C ALA A 2 15.70 -3.53 29.97
N SER A 3 15.07 -4.23 30.88
CA SER A 3 14.27 -5.41 30.54
C SER A 3 12.83 -5.13 30.10
N GLN A 4 12.29 -3.96 30.38
CA GLN A 4 10.94 -3.58 29.99
C GLN A 4 10.83 -3.01 28.56
N ASP A 5 11.90 -2.40 28.08
CA ASP A 5 11.91 -1.77 26.76
C ASP A 5 11.95 -2.79 25.61
N TRP A 6 12.66 -3.90 25.80
CA TRP A 6 12.74 -4.93 24.77
C TRP A 6 11.46 -5.76 24.67
N GLU A 7 10.73 -5.98 25.77
CA GLU A 7 9.42 -6.64 25.73
C GLU A 7 8.41 -5.80 24.95
N LEU A 8 8.40 -4.50 25.19
CA LEU A 8 7.55 -3.57 24.44
C LEU A 8 7.85 -3.57 22.93
N LEU A 9 9.13 -3.62 22.57
CA LEU A 9 9.56 -3.71 21.17
C LEU A 9 9.15 -5.02 20.52
N ILE A 10 9.23 -6.14 21.24
CA ILE A 10 8.76 -7.45 20.74
C ILE A 10 7.24 -7.42 20.53
N TRP A 11 6.49 -6.88 21.48
CA TRP A 11 5.04 -6.76 21.36
C TRP A 11 4.61 -5.87 20.20
N GLN A 12 5.30 -4.76 20.00
CA GLN A 12 5.05 -3.87 18.85
C GLN A 12 5.35 -4.56 17.52
N ARG A 13 6.46 -5.29 17.43
CA ARG A 13 6.82 -6.09 16.25
C ARG A 13 5.82 -7.21 15.98
N ALA A 14 5.42 -7.93 17.01
CA ALA A 14 4.43 -9.01 16.90
C ALA A 14 3.09 -8.48 16.40
N ASN A 15 2.60 -7.37 16.95
CA ASN A 15 1.37 -6.72 16.49
C ASN A 15 1.47 -6.23 15.04
N THR A 16 2.61 -5.69 14.64
CA THR A 16 2.83 -5.25 13.25
C THR A 16 2.80 -6.43 12.30
N LEU A 17 3.45 -7.54 12.64
CA LEU A 17 3.43 -8.76 11.85
C LEU A 17 2.03 -9.39 11.74
N LEU A 18 1.26 -9.40 12.84
CA LEU A 18 -0.12 -9.87 12.82
C LEU A 18 -1.00 -9.02 11.90
N ARG A 19 -0.88 -7.69 11.97
CA ARG A 19 -1.62 -6.79 11.06
C ARG A 19 -1.22 -6.96 9.59
N GLN A 20 0.05 -7.22 9.33
CA GLN A 20 0.52 -7.53 7.97
C GLN A 20 -0.05 -8.85 7.47
N ALA A 21 -0.06 -9.90 8.30
CA ALA A 21 -0.64 -11.19 7.95
C ALA A 21 -2.14 -11.08 7.68
N GLU A 22 -2.89 -10.37 8.51
CA GLU A 22 -4.32 -10.12 8.32
C GLU A 22 -4.60 -9.34 7.03
N ARG A 23 -3.74 -8.38 6.68
CA ARG A 23 -3.85 -7.60 5.44
C ARG A 23 -3.59 -8.45 4.21
N ILE A 24 -2.56 -9.27 4.22
CA ILE A 24 -2.25 -10.23 3.15
C ILE A 24 -3.42 -11.20 2.98
N GLN A 25 -3.97 -11.72 4.07
CA GLN A 25 -5.12 -12.61 4.04
C GLN A 25 -6.37 -11.92 3.47
N ARG A 26 -6.64 -10.67 3.86
CA ARG A 26 -7.76 -9.88 3.28
C ARG A 26 -7.60 -9.64 1.79
N ASN A 27 -6.40 -9.28 1.33
CA ASN A 27 -6.10 -9.11 -0.08
C ASN A 27 -6.32 -10.42 -0.85
N PHE A 28 -5.90 -11.54 -0.29
CA PHE A 28 -6.09 -12.86 -0.89
C PHE A 28 -7.58 -13.23 -1.00
N VAL A 29 -8.36 -13.02 0.06
CA VAL A 29 -9.81 -13.26 0.06
C VAL A 29 -10.51 -12.34 -0.94
N GLN A 30 -10.14 -11.07 -1.01
CA GLN A 30 -10.69 -10.13 -1.99
C GLN A 30 -10.42 -10.58 -3.44
N ILE A 31 -9.24 -11.09 -3.72
CA ILE A 31 -8.88 -11.62 -5.04
C ILE A 31 -9.73 -12.84 -5.38
N ALA A 32 -9.87 -13.77 -4.46
CA ALA A 32 -10.67 -14.97 -4.65
C ALA A 32 -12.16 -14.63 -4.89
N VAL A 33 -12.70 -13.69 -4.12
CA VAL A 33 -14.08 -13.20 -4.29
C VAL A 33 -14.23 -12.41 -5.58
N SER A 34 -13.27 -11.57 -5.95
CA SER A 34 -13.36 -10.75 -7.17
C SER A 34 -13.22 -11.58 -8.45
N SER A 35 -12.46 -12.66 -8.43
CA SER A 35 -12.36 -13.56 -9.58
C SER A 35 -13.67 -14.30 -9.87
N GLN A 36 -14.43 -14.63 -8.84
CA GLN A 36 -15.79 -15.19 -8.97
C GLN A 36 -16.83 -14.10 -9.31
N TYR A 37 -16.62 -12.88 -8.86
CA TYR A 37 -17.55 -11.75 -9.03
C TYR A 37 -17.41 -11.02 -10.36
N ARG A 38 -16.27 -11.10 -11.04
CA ARG A 38 -16.06 -10.51 -12.37
C ARG A 38 -17.02 -11.04 -13.43
N VAL A 39 -17.54 -12.24 -13.21
CA VAL A 39 -18.50 -12.84 -14.14
C VAL A 39 -19.89 -12.22 -14.01
N SER A 40 -20.22 -11.53 -12.92
CA SER A 40 -21.61 -11.14 -12.67
C SER A 40 -21.89 -9.64 -12.44
N HIS A 41 -20.96 -8.77 -12.02
CA HIS A 41 -21.38 -7.42 -11.58
C HIS A 41 -20.44 -6.23 -11.85
N GLY A 42 -19.34 -6.36 -12.55
CA GLY A 42 -18.52 -5.19 -13.02
C GLY A 42 -17.94 -4.27 -11.94
N ARG A 43 -18.00 -4.63 -10.66
CA ARG A 43 -17.35 -3.88 -9.57
C ARG A 43 -16.03 -4.53 -9.22
N SER A 44 -14.94 -3.87 -9.57
CA SER A 44 -13.60 -4.28 -9.16
C SER A 44 -13.40 -4.00 -7.67
N SER A 45 -13.21 -5.04 -6.86
CA SER A 45 -12.64 -4.89 -5.54
C SER A 45 -11.19 -4.39 -5.66
N SER A 46 -10.83 -3.42 -4.83
CA SER A 46 -9.45 -2.90 -4.78
C SER A 46 -8.60 -3.77 -3.85
N TRP A 47 -7.32 -3.89 -4.19
CA TRP A 47 -6.32 -4.49 -3.32
C TRP A 47 -5.44 -3.39 -2.68
N GLU A 48 -4.75 -3.70 -1.61
CA GLU A 48 -3.92 -2.77 -0.87
C GLU A 48 -2.43 -3.11 -1.04
N PRO A 49 -1.62 -2.22 -1.62
CA PRO A 49 -0.17 -2.43 -1.66
C PRO A 49 0.45 -2.33 -0.26
N PRO A 50 1.47 -3.14 0.05
CA PRO A 50 2.23 -3.00 1.27
C PRO A 50 3.03 -1.70 1.26
N ILE A 51 3.14 -1.07 2.42
CA ILE A 51 3.87 0.18 2.59
C ILE A 51 4.84 0.11 3.75
N ASN A 52 5.91 0.91 3.66
CA ASN A 52 6.78 1.27 4.77
C ASN A 52 6.73 2.78 4.97
N VAL A 53 6.77 3.22 6.21
CA VAL A 53 6.89 4.64 6.56
C VAL A 53 8.13 4.82 7.42
N ILE A 54 8.99 5.74 7.01
CA ILE A 54 10.25 6.05 7.70
C ILE A 54 10.24 7.53 8.03
N GLU A 55 10.34 7.85 9.30
CA GLU A 55 10.34 9.23 9.77
C GLU A 55 11.74 9.70 10.09
N THR A 56 12.07 10.91 9.63
CA THR A 56 13.26 11.70 10.03
C THR A 56 12.80 12.97 10.73
N ASP A 57 13.73 13.81 11.14
CA ASP A 57 13.40 15.09 11.78
C ASP A 57 12.58 16.02 10.86
N GLU A 58 12.86 16.02 9.56
CA GLU A 58 12.27 16.94 8.60
C GLU A 58 11.27 16.32 7.65
N VAL A 59 11.36 15.01 7.42
CA VAL A 59 10.68 14.32 6.33
C VAL A 59 10.12 12.98 6.79
N LEU A 60 8.92 12.64 6.28
CA LEU A 60 8.42 11.27 6.27
C LEU A 60 8.59 10.69 4.86
N TRP A 61 9.25 9.56 4.79
CA TRP A 61 9.33 8.76 3.58
C TRP A 61 8.25 7.68 3.60
N VAL A 62 7.43 7.63 2.57
CA VAL A 62 6.46 6.54 2.38
C VAL A 62 6.88 5.74 1.16
N ILE A 63 7.04 4.45 1.33
CA ILE A 63 7.44 3.52 0.28
C ILE A 63 6.33 2.51 0.08
N ALA A 64 5.81 2.39 -1.13
CA ALA A 64 4.81 1.40 -1.50
C ALA A 64 5.37 0.44 -2.55
N ALA A 65 5.18 -0.85 -2.34
CA ALA A 65 5.59 -1.88 -3.29
C ALA A 65 4.47 -2.08 -4.33
N ILE A 66 4.72 -1.56 -5.54
CA ILE A 66 3.76 -1.59 -6.65
C ILE A 66 4.43 -2.00 -7.98
N PRO A 67 5.19 -3.09 -7.99
CA PRO A 67 5.83 -3.55 -9.23
C PRO A 67 4.77 -3.81 -10.32
N GLY A 68 5.09 -3.47 -11.55
CA GLY A 68 4.19 -3.63 -12.69
C GLY A 68 3.15 -2.50 -12.85
N VAL A 69 3.18 -1.48 -11.99
CA VAL A 69 2.29 -0.32 -12.09
C VAL A 69 3.01 0.82 -12.82
N ARG A 70 2.34 1.41 -13.79
CA ARG A 70 2.86 2.57 -14.51
C ARG A 70 2.67 3.84 -13.68
N ARG A 71 3.68 4.72 -13.71
CA ARG A 71 3.64 5.97 -12.97
C ARG A 71 2.41 6.84 -13.32
N ASP A 72 2.01 6.88 -14.56
CA ASP A 72 0.87 7.68 -15.05
C ASP A 72 -0.48 7.19 -14.53
N SER A 73 -0.56 5.94 -14.03
CA SER A 73 -1.77 5.40 -13.42
C SER A 73 -1.86 5.66 -11.91
N ILE A 74 -0.82 6.21 -11.28
CA ILE A 74 -0.73 6.40 -9.84
C ILE A 74 -1.20 7.80 -9.46
N GLN A 75 -2.09 7.88 -8.48
CA GLN A 75 -2.51 9.12 -7.85
C GLN A 75 -2.15 9.09 -6.37
N VAL A 76 -1.56 10.18 -5.90
CA VAL A 76 -1.23 10.39 -4.49
C VAL A 76 -1.99 11.61 -4.00
N ARG A 77 -2.73 11.45 -2.91
CA ARG A 77 -3.49 12.53 -2.25
C ARG A 77 -3.14 12.59 -0.78
N LEU A 78 -2.94 13.79 -0.28
CA LEU A 78 -2.70 14.05 1.13
C LEU A 78 -3.75 15.05 1.62
N THR A 79 -4.51 14.65 2.63
CA THR A 79 -5.55 15.50 3.24
C THR A 79 -5.54 15.27 4.74
N ASP A 80 -5.36 16.33 5.52
CA ASP A 80 -5.33 16.28 6.99
C ASP A 80 -4.36 15.21 7.53
N ASN A 81 -3.18 15.12 6.94
CA ASN A 81 -2.17 14.11 7.23
C ASN A 81 -2.60 12.65 6.96
N TYR A 82 -3.70 12.44 6.26
CA TYR A 82 -4.05 11.14 5.69
C TYR A 82 -3.55 11.04 4.25
N LEU A 83 -2.85 9.97 3.97
CA LEU A 83 -2.32 9.70 2.64
C LEU A 83 -3.16 8.64 1.95
N THR A 84 -3.54 8.92 0.70
CA THR A 84 -4.24 7.97 -0.16
C THR A 84 -3.42 7.73 -1.41
N ILE A 85 -3.15 6.48 -1.70
CA ILE A 85 -2.46 6.03 -2.91
C ILE A 85 -3.44 5.20 -3.72
N LEU A 86 -3.66 5.61 -4.96
CA LEU A 86 -4.60 4.99 -5.90
C LEU A 86 -3.88 4.62 -7.19
N GLY A 87 -4.32 3.56 -7.82
CA GLY A 87 -3.80 3.19 -9.13
C GLY A 87 -4.36 1.87 -9.63
N GLU A 88 -3.77 1.39 -10.70
CA GLU A 88 -4.16 0.13 -11.32
C GLU A 88 -2.92 -0.63 -11.79
N ARG A 89 -2.89 -1.93 -11.47
CA ARG A 89 -1.89 -2.85 -12.00
C ARG A 89 -2.53 -3.72 -13.07
N PRO A 90 -2.22 -3.49 -14.35
CA PRO A 90 -2.82 -4.25 -15.42
C PRO A 90 -2.22 -5.65 -15.54
N LEU A 91 -3.00 -6.56 -16.09
CA LEU A 91 -2.47 -7.84 -16.59
C LEU A 91 -1.55 -7.56 -17.79
N PRO A 92 -0.37 -8.17 -17.87
CA PRO A 92 0.47 -8.04 -19.06
C PRO A 92 -0.28 -8.47 -20.32
N ALA A 93 -0.08 -7.73 -21.42
CA ALA A 93 -0.80 -7.95 -22.68
C ALA A 93 -0.67 -9.38 -23.23
N CYS A 94 0.49 -10.02 -23.01
CA CYS A 94 0.73 -11.41 -23.43
C CYS A 94 -0.12 -12.45 -22.67
N CYS A 95 -0.75 -12.05 -21.55
CA CYS A 95 -1.47 -12.95 -20.64
C CYS A 95 -2.99 -12.74 -20.68
N THR A 96 -3.51 -11.98 -21.65
CA THR A 96 -4.94 -11.67 -21.77
C THR A 96 -5.77 -12.81 -22.31
N GLU A 97 -5.16 -13.76 -22.98
CA GLU A 97 -5.79 -14.97 -23.51
C GLU A 97 -5.29 -16.19 -22.78
N GLY A 98 -6.17 -17.12 -22.50
CA GLY A 98 -5.83 -18.39 -21.86
C GLY A 98 -6.68 -18.75 -20.66
N GLN A 99 -6.37 -19.85 -20.03
CA GLN A 99 -7.02 -20.35 -18.82
C GLN A 99 -6.26 -19.96 -17.58
N LEU A 100 -6.94 -19.33 -16.64
CA LEU A 100 -6.38 -19.05 -15.32
C LEU A 100 -6.17 -20.36 -14.54
N LYS A 101 -4.94 -20.65 -14.15
CA LYS A 101 -4.57 -21.83 -13.36
C LYS A 101 -4.27 -21.49 -11.91
N VAL A 102 -3.52 -20.41 -11.69
CA VAL A 102 -3.12 -19.91 -10.36
C VAL A 102 -3.22 -18.39 -10.38
N TRP A 103 -3.76 -17.81 -9.32
CA TRP A 103 -3.89 -16.37 -9.16
C TRP A 103 -3.45 -15.96 -7.74
N GLU A 104 -2.25 -15.47 -7.63
CA GLU A 104 -1.66 -15.05 -6.34
C GLU A 104 -1.28 -13.57 -6.32
N ILE A 105 -0.91 -13.01 -7.49
CA ILE A 105 -0.56 -11.60 -7.61
C ILE A 105 -1.82 -10.77 -7.76
N PRO A 106 -2.10 -9.82 -6.85
CA PRO A 106 -3.23 -8.91 -7.00
C PRO A 106 -3.07 -8.05 -8.25
N LEU A 107 -4.07 -8.01 -9.08
CA LEU A 107 -4.14 -7.15 -10.27
C LEU A 107 -5.38 -6.26 -10.22
N GLY A 108 -5.39 -5.25 -11.09
CA GLY A 108 -6.46 -4.30 -11.19
C GLY A 108 -6.30 -3.13 -10.23
N ARG A 109 -7.40 -2.50 -9.89
CA ARG A 109 -7.42 -1.30 -9.05
C ARG A 109 -6.91 -1.58 -7.64
N PHE A 110 -6.04 -0.70 -7.16
CA PHE A 110 -5.59 -0.69 -5.78
C PHE A 110 -5.88 0.67 -5.13
N GLU A 111 -6.07 0.62 -3.83
CA GLU A 111 -6.23 1.79 -2.99
C GLU A 111 -5.58 1.53 -1.64
N ARG A 112 -4.76 2.45 -1.19
CA ARG A 112 -4.16 2.42 0.13
C ARG A 112 -4.44 3.73 0.82
N HIS A 113 -5.18 3.68 1.91
CA HIS A 113 -5.50 4.84 2.76
C HIS A 113 -4.96 4.61 4.15
N PHE A 114 -4.16 5.53 4.65
CA PHE A 114 -3.57 5.41 5.98
C PHE A 114 -3.22 6.77 6.57
N GLY A 115 -3.15 6.79 7.88
CA GLY A 115 -2.89 7.98 8.68
C GLY A 115 -3.68 7.97 9.99
N PRO A 116 -3.72 9.10 10.71
CA PRO A 116 -2.95 10.31 10.41
C PRO A 116 -1.45 10.12 10.61
N LEU A 117 -0.67 10.72 9.73
CA LEU A 117 0.79 10.71 9.78
C LEU A 117 1.28 11.92 10.58
N GLY A 118 1.56 11.69 11.86
CA GLY A 118 1.95 12.76 12.78
C GLY A 118 0.76 13.60 13.27
N SER A 119 0.86 14.09 14.50
CA SER A 119 -0.18 14.89 15.17
C SER A 119 0.26 16.32 15.48
N GLU A 120 1.57 16.57 15.49
CA GLU A 120 2.14 17.85 15.94
C GLU A 120 2.58 18.78 14.80
N TYR A 121 2.45 18.32 13.54
CA TYR A 121 2.85 19.07 12.37
C TYR A 121 1.93 18.74 11.19
N SER A 122 1.86 19.65 10.23
CA SER A 122 1.23 19.38 8.95
C SER A 122 2.25 18.82 7.96
N LEU A 123 1.77 18.03 7.01
CA LEU A 123 2.59 17.43 5.97
C LEU A 123 2.24 18.01 4.60
N GLY A 124 3.26 18.13 3.77
CA GLY A 124 3.11 18.47 2.35
C GLY A 124 3.83 17.46 1.48
N VAL A 125 3.26 17.12 0.33
CA VAL A 125 3.93 16.26 -0.65
C VAL A 125 5.02 17.08 -1.34
N GLU A 126 6.26 16.72 -1.12
CA GLU A 126 7.43 17.37 -1.74
C GLU A 126 7.77 16.72 -3.08
N LYS A 127 7.85 15.40 -3.08
CA LYS A 127 8.25 14.64 -4.26
C LYS A 127 7.62 13.25 -4.28
N THR A 128 7.29 12.80 -5.47
CA THR A 128 6.90 11.41 -5.73
C THR A 128 7.73 10.83 -6.86
N SER A 129 8.19 9.61 -6.71
CA SER A 129 8.94 8.90 -7.74
C SER A 129 8.59 7.42 -7.76
N VAL A 130 8.70 6.80 -8.92
CA VAL A 130 8.57 5.35 -9.09
C VAL A 130 9.86 4.84 -9.69
N GLU A 131 10.52 3.92 -9.01
CA GLU A 131 11.76 3.31 -9.44
C GLU A 131 11.78 1.84 -9.03
N ASP A 132 12.10 0.98 -9.96
CA ASP A 132 12.20 -0.47 -9.75
C ASP A 132 10.98 -1.08 -9.03
N GLY A 133 9.78 -0.60 -9.32
CA GLY A 133 8.55 -1.08 -8.74
C GLY A 133 8.22 -0.52 -7.35
N LEU A 134 9.00 0.41 -6.85
CA LEU A 134 8.73 1.10 -5.59
C LEU A 134 8.24 2.52 -5.86
N LEU A 135 7.09 2.87 -5.31
CA LEU A 135 6.65 4.26 -5.19
C LEU A 135 7.28 4.86 -3.94
N VAL A 136 8.03 5.93 -4.11
CA VAL A 136 8.64 6.67 -3.01
C VAL A 136 8.00 8.05 -2.93
N ILE A 137 7.42 8.37 -1.80
CA ILE A 137 6.78 9.67 -1.53
C ILE A 137 7.55 10.36 -0.43
N GLU A 138 8.02 11.55 -0.71
CA GLU A 138 8.64 12.45 0.26
C GLU A 138 7.58 13.42 0.80
N LEU A 139 7.30 13.32 2.09
CA LEU A 139 6.40 14.22 2.79
C LEU A 139 7.21 15.13 3.72
N ARG A 140 7.21 16.42 3.45
CA ARG A 140 7.90 17.40 4.27
C ARG A 140 7.03 17.82 5.44
N LYS A 141 7.66 17.90 6.62
CA LYS A 141 7.03 18.44 7.82
C LYS A 141 7.01 19.97 7.77
N ASN A 142 5.85 20.55 7.94
CA ASN A 142 5.67 21.98 8.12
C ASN A 142 5.45 22.24 9.60
N LEU A 143 6.47 22.75 10.24
CA LEU A 143 6.48 23.06 11.67
C LEU A 143 5.91 24.46 11.93
#